data_3a175860bf49d94ad696fb860343e93b
#
_entry.id   3a175860bf49d94ad696fb860343e93b
#
_cell.length_a   1.000
_cell.length_b   1.000
_cell.length_c   1.000
_cell.angle_alpha   90.00
_cell.angle_beta   90.00
_cell.angle_gamma   90.00
#
_symmetry.space_group_name_H-M   'P 1'
#
loop_
_entity.id
_entity.type
_entity.pdbx_description
1 polymer ?
#
loop_
_entity_poly.entity_id
_entity_poly.type
_entity_poly.pdbx_seq_one_letter_code
_entity_poly.pdbx_strand_id
1 'polypeptide(L)'
;MSEEQKTVEQVADDLIPKPPPKLAPRGITSFTVYRQHDETGVSGDGVVIEGVVMATGQCVVHWLYPPPRGGIAIFDSMSDFVKVHIEPHPANQTIITYQDGTKDVFGDKKEDD
;
A
#
# COMPACT_ATOMS: atom_id res chain seq x y z
N MET A 1 11.44 20.69 29.88
CA MET A 1 10.83 20.58 29.63
C MET A 1 10.36 20.26 29.27
N SER A 2 10.23 20.50 29.85
CA SER A 2 9.81 19.77 28.91
C SER A 2 8.64 20.28 28.21
N GLU A 3 8.77 20.23 27.04
CA GLU A 3 7.74 20.70 26.20
C GLU A 3 6.51 19.88 26.39
N GLU A 4 6.62 18.82 27.10
CA GLU A 4 5.47 17.98 27.32
C GLU A 4 4.51 18.59 28.29
N GLN A 5 4.90 19.62 28.96
CA GLN A 5 4.00 20.27 29.90
C GLN A 5 2.95 21.05 29.13
N LYS A 6 1.74 20.54 29.08
CA LYS A 6 0.67 21.24 28.40
C LYS A 6 -0.10 22.10 29.35
N THR A 7 -0.58 23.22 28.86
CA THR A 7 -1.46 24.08 29.65
C THR A 7 -2.81 23.39 29.80
N VAL A 8 -3.61 23.88 30.74
CA VAL A 8 -4.96 23.36 30.92
C VAL A 8 -5.77 23.52 29.67
N GLU A 9 -5.60 24.64 28.98
CA GLU A 9 -6.32 24.86 27.72
C GLU A 9 -5.91 23.88 26.66
N GLN A 10 -4.64 23.55 26.56
CA GLN A 10 -4.18 22.59 25.58
C GLN A 10 -4.70 21.20 25.87
N VAL A 11 -4.75 20.81 27.13
CA VAL A 11 -5.28 19.52 27.50
C VAL A 11 -6.76 19.45 27.19
N ALA A 12 -7.51 20.50 27.51
CA ALA A 12 -8.93 20.53 27.19
C ALA A 12 -9.18 20.44 25.69
N ASP A 13 -8.34 21.13 24.91
CA ASP A 13 -8.45 21.11 23.48
C ASP A 13 -8.21 19.70 22.93
N ASP A 14 -7.21 19.00 23.48
CA ASP A 14 -6.90 17.66 23.08
C ASP A 14 -8.05 16.69 23.35
N LEU A 15 -8.89 16.99 24.32
CA LEU A 15 -9.99 16.12 24.68
C LEU A 15 -11.24 16.37 23.84
N ILE A 16 -11.26 17.45 23.07
CA ILE A 16 -12.39 17.72 22.19
C ILE A 16 -12.29 16.79 20.98
N PRO A 17 -13.36 16.07 20.65
CA PRO A 17 -13.33 15.22 19.47
C PRO A 17 -13.02 16.03 18.23
N LYS A 18 -12.09 15.53 17.44
CA LYS A 18 -11.73 16.18 16.19
C LYS A 18 -12.62 15.69 15.09
N PRO A 19 -12.84 16.52 14.05
CA PRO A 19 -13.61 16.06 12.92
C PRO A 19 -12.90 14.89 12.26
N PRO A 20 -13.64 13.98 11.65
CA PRO A 20 -13.02 12.87 10.96
C PRO A 20 -12.15 13.38 9.81
N PRO A 21 -11.13 12.62 9.43
CA PRO A 21 -10.29 13.04 8.31
C PRO A 21 -11.10 13.03 7.02
N LYS A 22 -10.64 13.82 6.06
CA LYS A 22 -11.22 13.76 4.75
C LYS A 22 -10.94 12.41 4.14
N LEU A 23 -11.97 11.81 3.57
CA LEU A 23 -11.84 10.53 2.94
C LEU A 23 -11.76 10.71 1.43
N ALA A 24 -11.10 9.77 0.77
CA ALA A 24 -11.04 9.80 -0.68
C ALA A 24 -12.44 9.64 -1.24
N PRO A 25 -12.74 10.34 -2.34
CA PRO A 25 -14.09 10.26 -2.91
C PRO A 25 -14.51 8.85 -3.27
N ARG A 26 -13.56 8.01 -3.62
CA ARG A 26 -13.82 6.65 -4.03
C ARG A 26 -14.06 5.71 -2.87
N GLY A 27 -13.75 6.14 -1.64
CA GLY A 27 -13.83 5.27 -0.48
C GLY A 27 -12.75 4.21 -0.51
N ILE A 28 -13.07 3.01 -0.07
CA ILE A 28 -12.12 1.90 -0.05
C ILE A 28 -12.02 1.30 -1.44
N THR A 29 -10.78 1.07 -1.89
CA THR A 29 -10.54 0.53 -3.21
C THR A 29 -9.69 -0.72 -3.09
N SER A 30 -10.12 -1.83 -3.65
CA SER A 30 -9.34 -3.05 -3.66
C SER A 30 -8.41 -3.09 -4.87
N PHE A 31 -7.36 -3.90 -4.75
CA PHE A 31 -6.42 -4.09 -5.87
C PHE A 31 -5.76 -5.45 -5.76
N THR A 32 -5.17 -5.87 -6.86
CA THR A 32 -4.28 -7.03 -6.91
C THR A 32 -2.95 -6.60 -7.49
N VAL A 33 -1.92 -7.34 -7.13
CA VAL A 33 -0.57 -7.10 -7.65
C VAL A 33 -0.14 -8.34 -8.40
N TYR A 34 0.20 -8.16 -9.67
CA TYR A 34 0.63 -9.21 -10.55
C TYR A 34 2.12 -9.00 -10.87
N ARG A 35 2.90 -10.07 -10.83
CA ARG A 35 4.30 -10.04 -11.24
C ARG A 35 4.46 -10.95 -12.44
N GLN A 36 5.09 -10.43 -13.48
CA GLN A 36 5.42 -11.27 -14.62
C GLN A 36 6.60 -12.18 -14.30
N HIS A 37 7.50 -11.69 -13.44
CA HIS A 37 8.68 -12.44 -13.04
C HIS A 37 8.86 -12.29 -11.54
N ASP A 38 9.48 -13.28 -10.92
CA ASP A 38 9.82 -13.20 -9.52
C ASP A 38 11.33 -13.13 -9.40
N GLU A 39 11.84 -11.91 -9.34
CA GLU A 39 13.27 -11.65 -9.32
C GLU A 39 13.95 -12.31 -8.12
N THR A 40 13.26 -12.36 -6.98
CA THR A 40 13.83 -12.89 -5.74
C THR A 40 13.63 -14.39 -5.60
N GLY A 41 12.67 -14.96 -6.32
CA GLY A 41 12.34 -16.37 -6.19
C GLY A 41 11.60 -16.70 -4.90
N VAL A 42 11.14 -15.71 -4.16
CA VAL A 42 10.53 -15.94 -2.86
C VAL A 42 9.02 -15.89 -2.91
N SER A 43 8.46 -14.90 -3.61
CA SER A 43 7.02 -14.65 -3.56
C SER A 43 6.26 -15.21 -4.76
N GLY A 44 6.98 -15.76 -5.75
CA GLY A 44 6.32 -16.32 -6.92
C GLY A 44 5.94 -15.27 -7.95
N ASP A 45 5.48 -15.75 -9.10
CA ASP A 45 4.96 -14.87 -10.14
C ASP A 45 3.45 -15.06 -10.25
N GLY A 46 2.82 -14.29 -11.12
CA GLY A 46 1.37 -14.25 -11.20
C GLY A 46 0.80 -13.26 -10.19
N VAL A 47 -0.43 -13.49 -9.76
CA VAL A 47 -1.05 -12.62 -8.74
C VAL A 47 -0.48 -13.02 -7.39
N VAL A 48 0.30 -12.13 -6.81
CA VAL A 48 1.06 -12.43 -5.59
C VAL A 48 0.54 -11.68 -4.37
N ILE A 49 -0.28 -10.66 -4.57
CA ILE A 49 -0.77 -9.83 -3.48
C ILE A 49 -2.20 -9.42 -3.79
N GLU A 50 -3.04 -9.41 -2.77
CA GLU A 50 -4.31 -8.71 -2.81
C GLU A 50 -4.27 -7.64 -1.73
N GLY A 51 -4.99 -6.55 -1.93
CA GLY A 51 -4.96 -5.48 -0.95
C GLY A 51 -6.09 -4.50 -1.09
N VAL A 52 -6.09 -3.54 -0.20
CA VAL A 52 -7.05 -2.44 -0.23
C VAL A 52 -6.34 -1.15 0.09
N VAL A 53 -6.80 -0.08 -0.55
CA VAL A 53 -6.46 1.27 -0.14
C VAL A 53 -7.65 1.81 0.60
N MET A 54 -7.44 2.17 1.86
CA MET A 54 -8.51 2.69 2.69
C MET A 54 -8.87 4.09 2.25
N ALA A 55 -10.07 4.52 2.60
CA ALA A 55 -10.49 5.88 2.25
C ALA A 55 -9.59 6.95 2.87
N THR A 56 -8.89 6.61 3.94
CA THR A 56 -7.92 7.52 4.56
C THR A 56 -6.58 7.57 3.81
N GLY A 57 -6.37 6.66 2.85
CA GLY A 57 -5.13 6.57 2.10
C GLY A 57 -4.20 5.47 2.57
N GLN A 58 -4.44 4.90 3.73
CA GLN A 58 -3.62 3.79 4.20
C GLN A 58 -3.83 2.57 3.33
N CYS A 59 -2.79 1.76 3.22
CA CYS A 59 -2.78 0.62 2.32
C CYS A 59 -2.54 -0.64 3.12
N VAL A 60 -3.39 -1.65 2.92
CA VAL A 60 -3.23 -2.96 3.56
C VAL A 60 -3.00 -3.98 2.46
N VAL A 61 -1.93 -4.77 2.59
CA VAL A 61 -1.57 -5.76 1.58
C VAL A 61 -1.47 -7.13 2.23
N HIS A 62 -1.85 -8.14 1.47
CA HIS A 62 -1.83 -9.52 1.90
C HIS A 62 -1.09 -10.33 0.84
N TRP A 63 0.09 -10.86 1.23
CA TRP A 63 0.86 -11.72 0.34
C TRP A 63 0.19 -13.07 0.26
N LEU A 64 0.03 -13.55 -0.98
CA LEU A 64 -0.69 -14.79 -1.22
C LEU A 64 0.24 -15.99 -1.25
N TYR A 65 1.53 -15.75 -1.26
CA TYR A 65 2.53 -16.79 -1.33
C TYR A 65 3.62 -16.49 -0.32
N PRO A 66 4.24 -17.46 0.31
CA PRO A 66 4.04 -18.90 0.13
C PRO A 66 2.83 -19.42 0.89
N PRO A 67 2.30 -20.59 0.49
CA PRO A 67 1.19 -21.16 1.25
C PRO A 67 1.63 -21.47 2.69
N PRO A 68 0.72 -21.40 3.67
CA PRO A 68 -0.69 -21.08 3.49
C PRO A 68 -0.95 -19.64 3.15
N ARG A 69 -0.04 -18.74 3.42
CA ARG A 69 -0.11 -17.34 3.00
C ARG A 69 1.07 -16.61 3.58
N GLY A 70 1.45 -15.55 2.91
CA GLY A 70 2.65 -14.82 3.27
C GLY A 70 2.52 -13.82 4.39
N GLY A 71 1.33 -13.36 4.70
CA GLY A 71 1.18 -12.39 5.77
C GLY A 71 0.55 -11.10 5.30
N ILE A 72 0.33 -10.20 6.25
CA ILE A 72 -0.35 -8.92 6.01
C ILE A 72 0.55 -7.80 6.49
N ALA A 73 0.58 -6.72 5.76
CA ALA A 73 1.31 -5.51 6.16
C ALA A 73 0.45 -4.29 5.88
N ILE A 74 0.70 -3.24 6.65
CA ILE A 74 -0.01 -1.98 6.54
C ILE A 74 1.01 -0.89 6.24
N PHE A 75 0.71 -0.06 5.25
CA PHE A 75 1.54 1.07 4.86
C PHE A 75 0.73 2.35 5.00
N ASP A 76 1.41 3.45 5.27
CA ASP A 76 0.73 4.73 5.40
C ASP A 76 0.11 5.18 4.10
N SER A 77 0.65 4.72 2.98
CA SER A 77 0.11 5.09 1.68
C SER A 77 0.47 4.02 0.66
N MET A 78 -0.24 4.02 -0.46
CA MET A 78 0.10 3.16 -1.58
C MET A 78 1.48 3.48 -2.11
N SER A 79 1.86 4.76 -2.07
CA SER A 79 3.18 5.18 -2.51
C SER A 79 4.29 4.53 -1.68
N ASP A 80 4.08 4.43 -0.37
CA ASP A 80 5.08 3.78 0.48
C ASP A 80 5.22 2.31 0.15
N PHE A 81 4.11 1.62 -0.07
CA PHE A 81 4.15 0.22 -0.46
C PHE A 81 4.93 0.05 -1.77
N VAL A 82 4.65 0.90 -2.75
CA VAL A 82 5.32 0.82 -4.04
C VAL A 82 6.82 1.05 -3.90
N LYS A 83 7.20 2.04 -3.10
CA LYS A 83 8.63 2.34 -2.93
C LYS A 83 9.38 1.21 -2.27
N VAL A 84 8.75 0.51 -1.34
CA VAL A 84 9.45 -0.53 -0.59
C VAL A 84 9.45 -1.85 -1.34
N HIS A 85 8.35 -2.20 -1.99
CA HIS A 85 8.16 -3.56 -2.47
C HIS A 85 8.11 -3.69 -3.99
N ILE A 86 7.97 -2.61 -4.72
CA ILE A 86 7.81 -2.69 -6.17
C ILE A 86 8.96 -2.02 -6.90
N GLU A 87 9.26 -0.77 -6.56
CA GLU A 87 10.31 -0.02 -7.25
C GLU A 87 11.68 -0.66 -7.16
N PRO A 88 12.06 -1.30 -6.03
CA PRO A 88 13.38 -1.92 -5.97
C PRO A 88 13.55 -3.13 -6.88
N HIS A 89 12.48 -3.62 -7.47
CA HIS A 89 12.51 -4.83 -8.27
C HIS A 89 11.89 -4.61 -9.65
N PRO A 90 12.50 -3.76 -10.48
CA PRO A 90 11.90 -3.46 -11.79
C PRO A 90 11.83 -4.67 -12.70
N ALA A 91 12.72 -5.64 -12.51
CA ALA A 91 12.70 -6.83 -13.37
C ALA A 91 11.47 -7.70 -13.16
N ASN A 92 10.75 -7.50 -12.05
CA ASN A 92 9.51 -8.24 -11.82
C ASN A 92 8.40 -7.83 -12.78
N GLN A 93 8.46 -6.62 -13.32
CA GLN A 93 7.45 -6.08 -14.24
C GLN A 93 6.06 -6.22 -13.61
N THR A 94 5.84 -5.43 -12.59
CA THR A 94 4.68 -5.53 -11.72
C THR A 94 3.51 -4.74 -12.29
N ILE A 95 2.31 -5.29 -12.17
CA ILE A 95 1.08 -4.61 -12.58
C ILE A 95 0.14 -4.62 -11.40
N ILE A 96 -0.33 -3.44 -11.00
CA ILE A 96 -1.35 -3.29 -9.98
C ILE A 96 -2.66 -2.99 -10.69
N THR A 97 -3.66 -3.83 -10.43
CA THR A 97 -4.98 -3.65 -11.03
C THR A 97 -5.96 -3.30 -9.93
N TYR A 98 -6.64 -2.18 -10.09
CA TYR A 98 -7.63 -1.71 -9.13
C TYR A 98 -9.01 -2.23 -9.50
N GLN A 99 -9.91 -2.21 -8.53
CA GLN A 99 -11.24 -2.79 -8.73
C GLN A 99 -12.03 -2.14 -9.87
N ASP A 100 -11.70 -0.91 -10.22
CA ASP A 100 -12.38 -0.23 -11.33
C ASP A 100 -11.74 -0.53 -12.68
N GLY A 101 -10.74 -1.41 -12.70
CA GLY A 101 -10.09 -1.81 -13.93
C GLY A 101 -8.88 -0.99 -14.30
N THR A 102 -8.60 0.10 -13.60
CA THR A 102 -7.40 0.88 -13.88
C THR A 102 -6.18 0.12 -13.43
N LYS A 103 -5.05 0.38 -14.06
CA LYS A 103 -3.81 -0.35 -13.82
C LYS A 103 -2.65 0.60 -13.71
N ASP A 104 -1.72 0.26 -12.83
CA ASP A 104 -0.41 0.88 -12.77
C ASP A 104 0.62 -0.16 -13.18
N VAL A 105 1.48 0.19 -14.10
CA VAL A 105 2.47 -0.73 -14.65
C VAL A 105 3.85 -0.24 -14.24
N PHE A 106 4.65 -1.12 -13.68
CA PHE A 106 5.97 -0.81 -13.17
C PHE A 106 7.01 -1.71 -13.78
N GLY A 107 8.24 -1.23 -13.83
CA GLY A 107 9.35 -2.05 -14.24
C GLY A 107 9.93 -1.62 -15.57
N ASP A 108 11.09 -2.20 -15.88
CA ASP A 108 11.77 -1.86 -17.11
C ASP A 108 11.05 -2.44 -18.28
N LYS A 109 10.84 -1.63 -19.31
CA LYS A 109 10.33 -2.16 -20.54
C LYS A 109 11.41 -2.93 -21.22
N LYS A 110 11.06 -4.10 -21.75
CA LYS A 110 11.98 -4.81 -22.59
C LYS A 110 12.15 -4.04 -23.86
N GLU A 111 13.32 -3.88 -24.22
CA GLU A 111 13.53 -3.18 -25.45
C GLU A 111 13.07 -3.97 -26.58
N ASP A 112 12.99 -4.04 -27.07
CA ASP A 112 12.67 -4.76 -27.94
C ASP A 112 12.84 -4.57 -28.77
N ASP A 113 12.97 -4.74 -28.46
CA ASP A 113 13.08 -4.60 -28.58
C ASP A 113 13.15 -4.65 -28.99
#